data_bd2f634831287e8515530c86c40bf31c
#
_entry.id   bd2f634831287e8515530c86c40bf31c
#
_cell.length_a   1.000
_cell.length_b   1.000
_cell.length_c   1.000
_cell.angle_alpha   90.00
_cell.angle_beta   90.00
_cell.angle_gamma   90.00
#
_symmetry.space_group_name_H-M   'P 1'
#
loop_
_entity.id
_entity.type
_entity.pdbx_description
1 polymer ?
#
loop_
_entity_poly.entity_id
_entity_poly.type
_entity_poly.pdbx_seq_one_letter_code
_entity_poly.pdbx_strand_id
1 'polypeptide(L)'
;MPISYAVGYALAEDFEGCTMRELFRHADKNMYIDKNQAKIKEAADRRALHIQILDGIRQQGFQFSDCLYCDALQDQYTVLRASSNFFLAEDGSYSGAVEQIVQKLADDSSRKRMWERLQIPYIISNLSEKKEESARYELPYCRKNGKEIQRGRMTFLRLDDTATGKLHHFIVGFEVFHDMEQVLEDERLHLEQYYEQMKQSILENSNYIEALLETAEACIQ
;
A
#
# COMPACT_ATOMS: atom_id res chain seq x y z
N MET A 1 -0.07 18.47 -17.71
CA MET A 1 -1.42 18.53 -17.08
C MET A 1 -2.45 18.85 -18.14
N PRO A 2 -3.55 18.12 -18.29
CA PRO A 2 -4.66 18.54 -19.11
C PRO A 2 -5.27 19.80 -18.50
N ILE A 3 -5.48 20.83 -19.32
CA ILE A 3 -6.15 22.05 -18.88
C ILE A 3 -7.65 21.73 -18.86
N SER A 4 -8.25 21.78 -17.67
CA SER A 4 -9.69 21.63 -17.48
C SER A 4 -10.30 23.01 -17.27
N TYR A 5 -11.37 23.31 -17.99
CA TYR A 5 -12.14 24.53 -17.82
C TYR A 5 -13.64 24.21 -17.80
N ALA A 6 -14.36 24.96 -17.00
CA ALA A 6 -15.81 24.87 -16.94
C ALA A 6 -16.43 25.89 -17.92
N VAL A 7 -17.48 25.50 -18.62
CA VAL A 7 -18.18 26.32 -19.58
C VAL A 7 -19.65 26.47 -19.17
N GLY A 8 -20.13 27.69 -19.14
CA GLY A 8 -21.56 27.98 -18.98
C GLY A 8 -22.08 28.82 -20.11
N TYR A 9 -23.22 28.47 -20.62
CA TYR A 9 -23.94 29.26 -21.64
C TYR A 9 -25.42 29.40 -21.26
N ALA A 10 -26.06 30.43 -21.79
CA ALA A 10 -27.50 30.63 -21.71
C ALA A 10 -27.98 31.20 -23.05
N LEU A 11 -29.02 30.62 -23.60
CA LEU A 11 -29.61 31.06 -24.85
C LEU A 11 -30.77 32.02 -24.56
N ALA A 12 -30.85 33.11 -25.31
CA ALA A 12 -31.94 34.10 -25.16
C ALA A 12 -33.33 33.48 -25.43
N GLU A 13 -33.36 32.43 -26.23
CA GLU A 13 -34.58 31.70 -26.60
C GLU A 13 -35.18 30.95 -25.43
N ASP A 14 -34.35 30.57 -24.41
CA ASP A 14 -34.80 29.84 -23.22
C ASP A 14 -35.42 30.79 -22.17
N PHE A 15 -35.30 32.11 -22.34
CA PHE A 15 -35.67 33.10 -21.33
C PHE A 15 -36.39 34.29 -22.00
N GLU A 16 -37.68 34.20 -22.25
CA GLU A 16 -38.46 35.27 -22.84
C GLU A 16 -38.38 36.56 -22.02
N GLY A 17 -38.05 37.68 -22.68
CA GLY A 17 -37.96 39.00 -22.05
C GLY A 17 -36.74 39.24 -21.17
N CYS A 18 -35.77 38.31 -21.18
CA CYS A 18 -34.54 38.39 -20.38
C CYS A 18 -33.61 39.48 -20.90
N THR A 19 -33.08 40.29 -19.98
CA THR A 19 -32.03 41.28 -20.29
C THR A 19 -30.69 40.59 -20.45
N MET A 20 -29.74 41.21 -21.18
CA MET A 20 -28.37 40.74 -21.34
C MET A 20 -27.71 40.44 -19.98
N ARG A 21 -27.98 41.25 -18.99
CA ARG A 21 -27.44 41.06 -17.62
C ARG A 21 -27.97 39.79 -16.93
N GLU A 22 -29.21 39.43 -17.19
CA GLU A 22 -29.83 38.23 -16.68
C GLU A 22 -29.30 36.98 -17.41
N LEU A 23 -29.13 37.08 -18.74
CA LEU A 23 -28.48 36.02 -19.52
C LEU A 23 -27.07 35.72 -19.03
N PHE A 24 -26.25 36.72 -18.78
CA PHE A 24 -24.91 36.51 -18.14
C PHE A 24 -25.01 35.83 -16.80
N ARG A 25 -25.98 36.18 -15.95
CA ARG A 25 -26.21 35.54 -14.68
C ARG A 25 -26.60 34.06 -14.82
N HIS A 26 -27.41 33.73 -15.81
CA HIS A 26 -27.77 32.34 -16.11
C HIS A 26 -26.58 31.53 -16.64
N ALA A 27 -25.78 32.10 -17.55
CA ALA A 27 -24.55 31.46 -18.03
C ALA A 27 -23.55 31.22 -16.92
N ASP A 28 -23.35 32.18 -16.02
CA ASP A 28 -22.46 32.05 -14.87
C ASP A 28 -22.93 30.94 -13.88
N LYS A 29 -24.24 30.88 -13.64
CA LYS A 29 -24.86 29.81 -12.86
C LYS A 29 -24.65 28.43 -13.51
N ASN A 30 -24.81 28.33 -14.82
CA ASN A 30 -24.60 27.08 -15.55
C ASN A 30 -23.12 26.64 -15.52
N MET A 31 -22.19 27.58 -15.65
CA MET A 31 -20.76 27.32 -15.47
C MET A 31 -20.43 26.78 -14.08
N TYR A 32 -21.06 27.34 -13.05
CA TYR A 32 -20.86 26.87 -11.68
C TYR A 32 -21.41 25.45 -11.46
N ILE A 33 -22.57 25.14 -12.07
CA ILE A 33 -23.14 23.79 -12.05
C ILE A 33 -22.22 22.79 -12.76
N ASP A 34 -21.72 23.11 -13.95
CA ASP A 34 -20.79 22.28 -14.71
C ASP A 34 -19.49 22.01 -13.91
N LYS A 35 -18.93 23.06 -13.32
CA LYS A 35 -17.75 22.93 -12.43
C LYS A 35 -17.98 21.99 -11.26
N ASN A 36 -19.15 22.06 -10.63
CA ASN A 36 -19.49 21.17 -9.51
C ASN A 36 -19.70 19.73 -9.97
N GLN A 37 -20.37 19.52 -11.10
CA GLN A 37 -20.56 18.18 -11.68
C GLN A 37 -19.22 17.53 -12.04
N ALA A 38 -18.31 18.30 -12.67
CA ALA A 38 -16.96 17.82 -12.99
C ALA A 38 -16.20 17.39 -11.73
N LYS A 39 -16.24 18.18 -10.64
CA LYS A 39 -15.63 17.84 -9.36
C LYS A 39 -16.23 16.58 -8.73
N ILE A 40 -17.56 16.42 -8.77
CA ILE A 40 -18.25 15.23 -8.24
C ILE A 40 -17.82 13.99 -9.03
N LYS A 41 -17.77 14.09 -10.37
CA LYS A 41 -17.30 12.99 -11.22
C LYS A 41 -15.85 12.61 -10.93
N GLU A 42 -14.95 13.59 -10.86
CA GLU A 42 -13.53 13.35 -10.53
C GLU A 42 -13.37 12.67 -9.15
N ALA A 43 -14.14 13.09 -8.15
CA ALA A 43 -14.13 12.46 -6.84
C ALA A 43 -14.67 11.02 -6.87
N ALA A 44 -15.68 10.74 -7.69
CA ALA A 44 -16.23 9.39 -7.87
C ALA A 44 -15.22 8.47 -8.58
N ASP A 45 -14.58 8.95 -9.66
CA ASP A 45 -13.56 8.20 -10.39
C ASP A 45 -12.34 7.88 -9.50
N ARG A 46 -11.91 8.84 -8.68
CA ARG A 46 -10.84 8.64 -7.69
C ARG A 46 -11.20 7.58 -6.66
N ARG A 47 -12.43 7.60 -6.12
CA ARG A 47 -12.90 6.58 -5.17
C ARG A 47 -12.96 5.19 -5.80
N ALA A 48 -13.41 5.07 -7.04
CA ALA A 48 -13.45 3.81 -7.76
C ALA A 48 -12.04 3.22 -7.94
N LEU A 49 -11.07 4.05 -8.30
CA LEU A 49 -9.66 3.65 -8.39
C LEU A 49 -9.11 3.17 -7.03
N HIS A 50 -9.40 3.89 -5.95
CA HIS A 50 -8.96 3.51 -4.60
C HIS A 50 -9.50 2.14 -4.18
N ILE A 51 -10.77 1.86 -4.48
CA ILE A 51 -11.40 0.56 -4.20
C ILE A 51 -10.70 -0.55 -5.00
N GLN A 52 -10.44 -0.35 -6.29
CA GLN A 52 -9.74 -1.33 -7.13
C GLN A 52 -8.33 -1.64 -6.60
N ILE A 53 -7.59 -0.63 -6.18
CA ILE A 53 -6.25 -0.81 -5.60
C ILE A 53 -6.34 -1.65 -4.31
N LEU A 54 -7.25 -1.31 -3.40
CA LEU A 54 -7.42 -2.03 -2.14
C LEU A 54 -7.85 -3.48 -2.35
N ASP A 55 -8.71 -3.75 -3.32
CA ASP A 55 -9.13 -5.11 -3.67
C ASP A 55 -7.97 -5.91 -4.29
N GLY A 56 -7.15 -5.30 -5.13
CA GLY A 56 -5.93 -5.92 -5.67
C GLY A 56 -4.92 -6.28 -4.57
N ILE A 57 -4.72 -5.41 -3.59
CA ILE A 57 -3.86 -5.64 -2.42
C ILE A 57 -4.38 -6.85 -1.61
N ARG A 58 -5.69 -6.93 -1.37
CA ARG A 58 -6.32 -8.05 -0.66
C ARG A 58 -6.17 -9.38 -1.40
N GLN A 59 -6.34 -9.37 -2.73
CA GLN A 59 -6.18 -10.57 -3.56
C GLN A 59 -4.76 -11.11 -3.51
N GLN A 60 -3.76 -10.25 -3.30
CA GLN A 60 -2.37 -10.64 -3.09
C GLN A 60 -2.08 -11.11 -1.64
N GLY A 61 -3.08 -11.18 -0.77
CA GLY A 61 -2.96 -11.67 0.61
C GLY A 61 -2.52 -10.62 1.63
N PHE A 62 -2.41 -9.33 1.25
CA PHE A 62 -2.03 -8.27 2.20
C PHE A 62 -3.22 -7.73 2.99
N GLN A 63 -3.01 -7.54 4.30
CA GLN A 63 -4.00 -6.97 5.23
C GLN A 63 -3.38 -5.81 6.02
N PHE A 64 -3.32 -4.64 5.40
CA PHE A 64 -2.78 -3.45 6.06
C PHE A 64 -3.80 -2.80 6.98
N SER A 65 -3.36 -2.32 8.16
CA SER A 65 -4.17 -1.47 9.04
C SER A 65 -4.40 -0.10 8.41
N ASP A 66 -3.34 0.44 7.82
CA ASP A 66 -3.32 1.74 7.16
C ASP A 66 -2.62 1.60 5.81
N CYS A 67 -3.04 2.37 4.82
CA CYS A 67 -2.54 2.23 3.46
C CYS A 67 -2.50 3.58 2.74
N LEU A 68 -1.37 3.89 2.10
CA LEU A 68 -1.16 5.07 1.27
C LEU A 68 -0.96 4.67 -0.19
N TYR A 69 -1.53 5.44 -1.09
CA TYR A 69 -1.15 5.50 -2.49
C TYR A 69 -0.21 6.69 -2.69
N CYS A 70 0.92 6.46 -3.33
CA CYS A 70 1.97 7.47 -3.50
C CYS A 70 2.30 7.68 -4.98
N ASP A 71 2.36 8.95 -5.38
CA ASP A 71 2.86 9.40 -6.69
C ASP A 71 4.26 9.97 -6.51
N ALA A 72 5.26 9.22 -7.00
CA ALA A 72 6.67 9.58 -6.88
C ALA A 72 7.08 10.79 -7.73
N LEU A 73 6.35 11.06 -8.83
CA LEU A 73 6.66 12.19 -9.72
C LEU A 73 6.16 13.52 -9.15
N GLN A 74 5.00 13.48 -8.49
CA GLN A 74 4.38 14.68 -7.94
C GLN A 74 4.73 14.90 -6.46
N ASP A 75 5.51 14.00 -5.85
CA ASP A 75 5.77 13.98 -4.41
C ASP A 75 4.48 14.05 -3.58
N GLN A 76 3.47 13.25 -3.96
CA GLN A 76 2.16 13.26 -3.31
C GLN A 76 1.79 11.89 -2.76
N TYR A 77 0.99 11.89 -1.70
CA TYR A 77 0.32 10.71 -1.21
C TYR A 77 -1.18 10.96 -1.00
N THR A 78 -1.95 9.89 -1.03
CA THR A 78 -3.36 9.87 -0.64
C THR A 78 -3.60 8.65 0.25
N VAL A 79 -4.32 8.83 1.34
CA VAL A 79 -4.69 7.75 2.25
C VAL A 79 -5.82 6.94 1.62
N LEU A 80 -5.56 5.65 1.37
CA LEU A 80 -6.57 4.71 0.87
C LEU A 80 -7.35 4.07 2.00
N ARG A 81 -6.69 3.85 3.13
CA ARG A 81 -7.24 3.26 4.35
C ARG A 81 -6.53 3.84 5.56
N ALA A 82 -7.29 4.20 6.58
CA ALA A 82 -6.78 4.70 7.85
C ALA A 82 -7.50 4.05 9.03
N SER A 83 -6.75 3.64 10.03
CA SER A 83 -7.25 3.32 11.36
C SER A 83 -7.57 4.62 12.12
N SER A 84 -8.33 4.52 13.21
CA SER A 84 -8.71 5.68 14.03
C SER A 84 -7.52 6.46 14.62
N ASN A 85 -6.36 5.80 14.72
CA ASN A 85 -5.14 6.37 15.30
C ASN A 85 -4.08 6.72 14.25
N PHE A 86 -4.45 6.71 12.98
CA PHE A 86 -3.53 7.09 11.92
C PHE A 86 -3.21 8.58 12.00
N PHE A 87 -1.94 8.93 11.83
CA PHE A 87 -1.43 10.26 12.17
C PHE A 87 -1.18 11.18 10.98
N LEU A 88 -1.26 10.64 9.75
CA LEU A 88 -1.13 11.45 8.54
C LEU A 88 -2.48 12.03 8.12
N ALA A 89 -2.45 13.17 7.43
CA ALA A 89 -3.62 13.76 6.80
C ALA A 89 -4.13 12.87 5.66
N GLU A 90 -5.34 13.13 5.17
CA GLU A 90 -5.97 12.37 4.10
C GLU A 90 -5.16 12.39 2.79
N ASP A 91 -4.48 13.50 2.52
CA ASP A 91 -3.55 13.68 1.41
C ASP A 91 -2.46 14.70 1.76
N GLY A 92 -1.40 14.74 0.96
CA GLY A 92 -0.32 15.71 1.13
C GLY A 92 0.96 15.36 0.38
N SER A 93 2.06 16.07 0.71
CA SER A 93 3.39 15.79 0.18
C SER A 93 3.94 14.51 0.82
N TYR A 94 4.43 13.60 -0.01
CA TYR A 94 5.07 12.38 0.47
C TYR A 94 6.33 12.69 1.30
N SER A 95 7.15 13.64 0.86
CA SER A 95 8.33 14.09 1.62
C SER A 95 7.94 14.60 3.01
N GLY A 96 6.84 15.37 3.13
CA GLY A 96 6.29 15.81 4.41
C GLY A 96 5.75 14.65 5.26
N ALA A 97 5.16 13.64 4.63
CA ALA A 97 4.74 12.42 5.32
C ALA A 97 5.95 11.64 5.88
N VAL A 98 7.04 11.54 5.12
CA VAL A 98 8.29 10.90 5.57
C VAL A 98 8.81 11.54 6.85
N GLU A 99 8.80 12.87 6.94
CA GLU A 99 9.21 13.58 8.18
C GLU A 99 8.36 13.14 9.38
N GLN A 100 7.05 13.11 9.22
CA GLN A 100 6.12 12.69 10.27
C GLN A 100 6.28 11.21 10.62
N ILE A 101 6.46 10.32 9.63
CA ILE A 101 6.69 8.89 9.82
C ILE A 101 7.97 8.67 10.62
N VAL A 102 9.08 9.28 10.23
CA VAL A 102 10.36 9.15 10.92
C VAL A 102 10.27 9.69 12.35
N GLN A 103 9.60 10.82 12.54
CA GLN A 103 9.42 11.42 13.86
C GLN A 103 8.56 10.56 14.80
N LYS A 104 7.54 9.88 14.26
CA LYS A 104 6.56 9.09 15.03
C LYS A 104 6.96 7.64 15.22
N LEU A 105 7.63 7.03 14.23
CA LEU A 105 7.87 5.58 14.17
C LEU A 105 9.33 5.20 14.38
N ALA A 106 10.29 6.14 14.29
CA ALA A 106 11.70 5.84 14.52
C ALA A 106 12.13 6.20 15.93
N ASP A 107 12.92 5.32 16.55
CA ASP A 107 13.72 5.67 17.71
C ASP A 107 14.97 6.48 17.29
N ASP A 108 15.69 7.03 18.26
CA ASP A 108 16.86 7.88 17.99
C ASP A 108 17.97 7.13 17.24
N SER A 109 18.11 5.83 17.45
CA SER A 109 19.13 4.98 16.83
C SER A 109 18.81 4.61 15.37
N SER A 110 17.52 4.46 15.06
CA SER A 110 17.03 4.06 13.72
C SER A 110 16.64 5.24 12.83
N ARG A 111 16.51 6.45 13.39
CA ARG A 111 15.98 7.63 12.70
C ARG A 111 16.66 7.94 11.37
N LYS A 112 18.00 8.02 11.37
CA LYS A 112 18.78 8.30 10.15
C LYS A 112 18.56 7.22 9.09
N ARG A 113 18.64 5.96 9.50
CA ARG A 113 18.46 4.81 8.61
C ARG A 113 17.04 4.74 8.04
N MET A 114 16.01 5.04 8.84
CA MET A 114 14.63 5.09 8.38
C MET A 114 14.44 6.23 7.39
N TRP A 115 14.96 7.42 7.69
CA TRP A 115 14.94 8.57 6.79
C TRP A 115 15.51 8.23 5.40
N GLU A 116 16.72 7.66 5.36
CA GLU A 116 17.39 7.29 4.11
C GLU A 116 16.56 6.27 3.29
N ARG A 117 15.96 5.30 3.97
CA ARG A 117 15.18 4.22 3.33
C ARG A 117 13.79 4.62 2.88
N LEU A 118 13.24 5.71 3.37
CA LEU A 118 11.95 6.24 2.97
C LEU A 118 12.04 7.25 1.82
N GLN A 119 13.24 7.61 1.37
CA GLN A 119 13.39 8.51 0.23
C GLN A 119 12.91 7.86 -1.07
N ILE A 120 12.17 8.62 -1.90
CA ILE A 120 11.62 8.16 -3.18
C ILE A 120 12.66 7.45 -4.05
N PRO A 121 13.89 7.99 -4.26
CA PRO A 121 14.90 7.31 -5.08
C PRO A 121 15.28 5.94 -4.54
N TYR A 122 15.36 5.79 -3.20
CA TYR A 122 15.70 4.53 -2.57
C TYR A 122 14.58 3.49 -2.77
N ILE A 123 13.32 3.89 -2.59
CA ILE A 123 12.14 3.02 -2.77
C ILE A 123 12.05 2.57 -4.23
N ILE A 124 12.15 3.51 -5.17
CA ILE A 124 12.09 3.21 -6.61
C ILE A 124 13.20 2.23 -7.01
N SER A 125 14.45 2.43 -6.54
CA SER A 125 15.56 1.51 -6.82
C SER A 125 15.23 0.10 -6.34
N ASN A 126 14.79 -0.05 -5.08
CA ASN A 126 14.48 -1.36 -4.50
C ASN A 126 13.28 -2.07 -5.17
N LEU A 127 12.28 -1.32 -5.62
CA LEU A 127 11.12 -1.88 -6.31
C LEU A 127 11.39 -2.16 -7.79
N SER A 128 12.28 -1.40 -8.44
CA SER A 128 12.62 -1.56 -9.87
C SER A 128 13.56 -2.72 -10.13
N GLU A 129 14.46 -3.03 -9.20
CA GLU A 129 15.42 -4.14 -9.33
C GLU A 129 14.73 -5.51 -9.35
N LYS A 130 13.56 -5.61 -8.71
CA LYS A 130 12.75 -6.83 -8.67
C LYS A 130 11.83 -6.87 -9.87
N LYS A 131 12.11 -7.76 -10.84
CA LYS A 131 11.30 -7.92 -12.07
C LYS A 131 9.99 -8.68 -11.89
N GLU A 132 9.70 -9.17 -10.70
CA GLU A 132 8.48 -9.90 -10.39
C GLU A 132 7.29 -8.94 -10.17
N GLU A 133 6.10 -9.34 -10.62
CA GLU A 133 4.85 -8.56 -10.43
C GLU A 133 4.52 -8.27 -8.96
N SER A 134 5.08 -9.06 -8.04
CA SER A 134 4.93 -8.91 -6.58
C SER A 134 6.12 -8.22 -5.92
N ALA A 135 6.87 -7.37 -6.65
CA ALA A 135 8.04 -6.69 -6.09
C ALA A 135 7.65 -5.87 -4.86
N ARG A 136 8.20 -6.25 -3.72
CA ARG A 136 7.97 -5.62 -2.44
C ARG A 136 9.27 -5.25 -1.74
N TYR A 137 9.22 -4.18 -0.98
CA TYR A 137 10.26 -3.74 -0.06
C TYR A 137 9.65 -3.59 1.33
N GLU A 138 10.31 -4.11 2.36
CA GLU A 138 9.81 -4.10 3.73
C GLU A 138 10.75 -3.33 4.65
N LEU A 139 10.17 -2.52 5.52
CA LEU A 139 10.90 -1.73 6.52
C LEU A 139 10.23 -1.89 7.90
N PRO A 140 10.88 -2.58 8.84
CA PRO A 140 10.37 -2.69 10.21
C PRO A 140 10.45 -1.35 10.93
N TYR A 141 9.50 -1.10 11.80
CA TYR A 141 9.49 0.08 12.67
C TYR A 141 9.09 -0.26 14.12
N CYS A 142 9.45 0.64 15.03
CA CYS A 142 9.14 0.52 16.44
C CYS A 142 8.60 1.87 16.93
N ARG A 143 7.33 1.92 17.33
CA ARG A 143 6.66 3.12 17.84
C ARG A 143 6.53 3.03 19.36
N LYS A 144 6.90 4.12 20.05
CA LYS A 144 6.57 4.29 21.46
C LYS A 144 5.19 4.93 21.58
N ASN A 145 4.24 4.23 22.17
CA ASN A 145 2.91 4.74 22.49
C ASN A 145 2.76 4.79 24.02
N GLY A 146 3.19 5.90 24.63
CA GLY A 146 3.27 6.03 26.07
C GLY A 146 4.31 5.07 26.68
N LYS A 147 3.84 4.09 27.48
CA LYS A 147 4.69 3.05 28.08
C LYS A 147 4.79 1.79 27.21
N GLU A 148 3.93 1.66 26.20
CA GLU A 148 3.92 0.50 25.32
C GLU A 148 4.81 0.71 24.11
N ILE A 149 5.52 -0.34 23.72
CA ILE A 149 6.32 -0.37 22.50
C ILE A 149 5.52 -1.15 21.46
N GLN A 150 4.99 -0.42 20.49
CA GLN A 150 4.29 -1.01 19.37
C GLN A 150 5.27 -1.26 18.22
N ARG A 151 5.37 -2.49 17.79
CA ARG A 151 6.19 -2.88 16.65
C ARG A 151 5.32 -3.09 15.43
N GLY A 152 5.90 -2.85 14.26
CA GLY A 152 5.18 -3.01 13.00
C GLY A 152 6.12 -3.06 11.81
N ARG A 153 5.52 -3.14 10.64
CA ARG A 153 6.21 -3.19 9.36
C ARG A 153 5.53 -2.27 8.37
N MET A 154 6.33 -1.51 7.62
CA MET A 154 5.89 -0.84 6.41
C MET A 154 6.25 -1.72 5.22
N THR A 155 5.27 -2.02 4.38
CA THR A 155 5.45 -2.77 3.14
C THR A 155 5.20 -1.84 1.97
N PHE A 156 6.19 -1.73 1.08
CA PHE A 156 6.10 -0.96 -0.15
C PHE A 156 5.80 -1.92 -1.29
N LEU A 157 4.73 -1.69 -2.01
CA LEU A 157 4.32 -2.49 -3.14
C LEU A 157 4.44 -1.68 -4.43
N ARG A 158 4.99 -2.32 -5.46
CA ARG A 158 5.09 -1.74 -6.80
C ARG A 158 3.69 -1.60 -7.39
N LEU A 159 3.42 -0.42 -7.95
CA LEU A 159 2.25 -0.17 -8.77
C LEU A 159 2.74 0.33 -10.14
N ASP A 160 2.68 -0.53 -11.15
CA ASP A 160 3.16 -0.16 -12.47
C ASP A 160 2.21 0.80 -13.15
N ASP A 161 2.77 1.83 -13.78
CA ASP A 161 2.06 2.57 -14.81
C ASP A 161 2.01 1.69 -16.07
N THR A 162 0.83 1.14 -16.35
CA THR A 162 0.57 0.27 -17.49
C THR A 162 0.87 0.92 -18.84
N ALA A 163 0.91 2.27 -18.91
CA ALA A 163 1.15 3.01 -20.14
C ALA A 163 2.64 3.15 -20.47
N THR A 164 3.52 3.27 -19.47
CA THR A 164 4.94 3.57 -19.68
C THR A 164 5.89 2.47 -19.22
N GLY A 165 5.42 1.51 -18.44
CA GLY A 165 6.24 0.47 -17.80
C GLY A 165 7.23 1.03 -16.76
N LYS A 166 7.13 2.32 -16.43
CA LYS A 166 7.96 2.98 -15.43
C LYS A 166 7.26 2.99 -14.08
N LEU A 167 8.02 2.78 -13.03
CA LEU A 167 7.52 2.87 -11.67
C LEU A 167 7.39 4.34 -11.27
N HIS A 168 6.17 4.85 -11.28
CA HIS A 168 5.83 6.18 -10.80
C HIS A 168 4.94 6.15 -9.56
N HIS A 169 4.22 5.05 -9.36
CA HIS A 169 3.30 4.88 -8.26
C HIS A 169 3.68 3.67 -7.40
N PHE A 170 3.49 3.80 -6.12
CA PHE A 170 3.69 2.70 -5.18
C PHE A 170 2.71 2.81 -4.02
N ILE A 171 2.50 1.69 -3.34
CA ILE A 171 1.68 1.60 -2.14
C ILE A 171 2.58 1.51 -0.93
N VAL A 172 2.21 2.18 0.16
CA VAL A 172 2.80 2.00 1.48
C VAL A 172 1.73 1.43 2.41
N GLY A 173 1.86 0.17 2.76
CA GLY A 173 1.00 -0.50 3.73
C GLY A 173 1.66 -0.54 5.11
N PHE A 174 0.88 -0.30 6.16
CA PHE A 174 1.33 -0.39 7.55
C PHE A 174 0.67 -1.59 8.21
N GLU A 175 1.49 -2.43 8.81
CA GLU A 175 1.07 -3.55 9.65
C GLU A 175 1.55 -3.29 11.08
N VAL A 176 0.65 -3.45 12.04
CA VAL A 176 0.97 -3.33 13.46
C VAL A 176 0.94 -4.72 14.07
N PHE A 177 2.02 -5.12 14.71
CA PHE A 177 2.06 -6.37 15.47
C PHE A 177 1.53 -6.10 16.87
N HIS A 178 0.36 -6.62 17.19
CA HIS A 178 -0.35 -6.35 18.44
C HIS A 178 0.26 -7.08 19.63
N ASP A 179 1.00 -8.16 19.39
CA ASP A 179 1.66 -8.89 20.46
C ASP A 179 2.89 -9.65 19.95
N MET A 180 4.09 -9.15 20.28
CA MET A 180 5.33 -9.81 19.86
C MET A 180 5.53 -11.15 20.59
N GLU A 181 4.98 -11.33 21.79
CA GLU A 181 5.01 -12.62 22.48
C GLU A 181 4.19 -13.66 21.71
N GLN A 182 3.03 -13.26 21.19
CA GLN A 182 2.17 -14.15 20.41
C GLN A 182 2.77 -14.50 19.05
N VAL A 183 3.37 -13.52 18.34
CA VAL A 183 4.07 -13.77 17.06
C VAL A 183 5.30 -14.66 17.26
N LEU A 184 6.07 -14.44 18.31
CA LEU A 184 7.22 -15.29 18.65
C LEU A 184 6.78 -16.71 19.07
N GLU A 185 5.67 -16.82 19.77
CA GLU A 185 5.11 -18.12 20.17
C GLU A 185 4.54 -18.87 18.96
N ASP A 186 3.86 -18.19 18.05
CA ASP A 186 3.36 -18.76 16.78
C ASP A 186 4.53 -19.20 15.88
N GLU A 187 5.60 -18.41 15.76
CA GLU A 187 6.82 -18.80 15.03
C GLU A 187 7.53 -19.97 15.70
N ARG A 188 7.60 -20.00 17.02
CA ARG A 188 8.16 -21.13 17.77
C ARG A 188 7.38 -22.42 17.53
N LEU A 189 6.04 -22.35 17.63
CA LEU A 189 5.14 -23.48 17.35
C LEU A 189 5.27 -23.99 15.93
N HIS A 190 5.40 -23.07 14.96
CA HIS A 190 5.58 -23.43 13.55
C HIS A 190 6.94 -24.11 13.30
N LEU A 191 8.00 -23.63 13.92
CA LEU A 191 9.33 -24.25 13.87
C LEU A 191 9.35 -25.63 14.54
N GLU A 192 8.69 -25.79 15.69
CA GLU A 192 8.54 -27.08 16.37
C GLU A 192 7.78 -28.10 15.49
N GLN A 193 6.67 -27.68 14.87
CA GLN A 193 5.93 -28.53 13.94
C GLN A 193 6.75 -28.94 12.71
N TYR A 194 7.50 -28.01 12.13
CA TYR A 194 8.39 -28.27 11.01
C TYR A 194 9.52 -29.24 11.41
N TYR A 195 10.08 -29.07 12.60
CA TYR A 195 11.11 -29.96 13.13
C TYR A 195 10.61 -31.37 13.34
N GLU A 196 9.41 -31.53 13.91
CA GLU A 196 8.80 -32.87 14.09
C GLU A 196 8.45 -33.53 12.76
N GLN A 197 7.97 -32.80 11.76
CA GLN A 197 7.74 -33.31 10.42
C GLN A 197 9.03 -33.79 9.75
N MET A 198 10.12 -33.01 9.87
CA MET A 198 11.43 -33.41 9.35
C MET A 198 11.94 -34.68 10.04
N LYS A 199 11.81 -34.73 11.34
CA LYS A 199 12.23 -35.91 12.17
C LYS A 199 11.46 -37.17 11.75
N GLN A 200 10.15 -37.05 11.53
CA GLN A 200 9.32 -38.14 11.06
C GLN A 200 9.72 -38.61 9.67
N SER A 201 9.97 -37.70 8.74
CA SER A 201 10.45 -38.00 7.38
C SER A 201 11.82 -38.70 7.39
N ILE A 202 12.72 -38.28 8.26
CA ILE A 202 14.04 -38.96 8.44
C ILE A 202 13.85 -40.39 8.93
N LEU A 203 12.96 -40.59 9.93
CA LEU A 203 12.66 -41.89 10.48
C LEU A 203 12.05 -42.84 9.43
N GLU A 204 11.08 -42.35 8.64
CA GLU A 204 10.46 -43.10 7.55
C GLU A 204 11.48 -43.51 6.49
N ASN A 205 12.37 -42.57 6.08
CA ASN A 205 13.44 -42.85 5.15
C ASN A 205 14.45 -43.88 5.70
N SER A 206 14.78 -43.79 7.00
CA SER A 206 15.67 -44.77 7.68
C SER A 206 15.05 -46.16 7.67
N ASN A 207 13.77 -46.30 8.01
CA ASN A 207 13.05 -47.57 8.01
C ASN A 207 12.96 -48.16 6.58
N TYR A 208 12.78 -47.27 5.56
CA TYR A 208 12.77 -47.70 4.15
C TYR A 208 14.13 -48.25 3.70
N ILE A 209 15.22 -47.57 4.10
CA ILE A 209 16.59 -48.05 3.79
C ILE A 209 16.87 -49.39 4.47
N GLU A 210 16.45 -49.55 5.73
CA GLU A 210 16.63 -50.78 6.51
C GLU A 210 15.88 -51.97 5.83
N ALA A 211 14.63 -51.76 5.41
CA ALA A 211 13.84 -52.73 4.67
C ALA A 211 14.45 -53.12 3.31
N LEU A 212 15.06 -52.17 2.61
CA LEU A 212 15.79 -52.43 1.37
C LEU A 212 17.05 -53.27 1.59
N LEU A 213 17.80 -53.01 2.68
CA LEU A 213 18.98 -53.79 3.03
C LEU A 213 18.62 -55.25 3.39
N GLU A 214 17.57 -55.44 4.21
CA GLU A 214 17.08 -56.79 4.54
C GLU A 214 16.63 -57.55 3.30
N THR A 215 15.97 -56.88 2.36
CA THR A 215 15.51 -57.51 1.07
C THR A 215 16.72 -57.89 0.21
N ALA A 216 17.73 -57.03 0.15
CA ALA A 216 18.95 -57.27 -0.63
C ALA A 216 19.75 -58.44 -0.03
N GLU A 217 19.87 -58.55 1.31
CA GLU A 217 20.53 -59.68 1.97
C GLU A 217 19.80 -60.99 1.74
N ALA A 218 18.46 -61.01 1.74
CA ALA A 218 17.67 -62.18 1.43
C ALA A 218 17.79 -62.66 -0.03
N CYS A 219 18.17 -61.80 -0.97
CA CYS A 219 18.41 -62.16 -2.37
C CYS A 219 19.81 -62.71 -2.64
N ILE A 220 20.73 -62.63 -1.68
CA ILE A 220 22.13 -63.07 -1.84
C ILE A 220 22.33 -64.49 -1.25
N GLN A 221 21.37 -64.97 -0.46
CA GLN A 221 21.30 -66.36 0.04
C GLN A 221 20.60 -67.27 -0.95
#